data_7f6ae938c148da225fc7c4436a6a77d3
#
_entry.id   7f6ae938c148da225fc7c4436a6a77d3
#
_cell.length_a   1.000
_cell.length_b   1.000
_cell.length_c   1.000
_cell.angle_alpha   90.00
_cell.angle_beta   90.00
_cell.angle_gamma   90.00
#
_symmetry.space_group_name_H-M   'P 1'
#
loop_
_entity.id
_entity.type
_entity.pdbx_description
1 polymer ?
#
loop_
_entity_poly.entity_id
_entity_poly.type
_entity_poly.pdbx_seq_one_letter_code
_entity_poly.pdbx_strand_id
1 'polypeptide(L)'
;MKINVLGAAGEVGRSGFLVNCDGTNLLLDYGVMFAKKRTDPPIYPLHVKSKDVDATIITHAHLDHSGCVPALFNGGNTSVYCTSPTLDLSMLLIEDMLKIEKNKHSFHYGHANSMLRNSKAVSYTHLTLPTNREV
;
A
#
# COMPACT_ATOMS: atom_id res chain seq x y z
N MET A 1 4.31 -18.77 -10.93
CA MET A 1 4.28 -17.53 -10.15
C MET A 1 5.25 -16.52 -10.74
N LYS A 2 4.82 -15.27 -10.85
CA LYS A 2 5.65 -14.19 -11.39
C LYS A 2 5.62 -13.02 -10.41
N ILE A 3 6.78 -12.44 -10.13
CA ILE A 3 6.92 -11.29 -9.24
C ILE A 3 7.51 -10.13 -10.02
N ASN A 4 6.78 -9.02 -10.07
CA ASN A 4 7.25 -7.76 -10.63
C ASN A 4 7.63 -6.81 -9.49
N VAL A 5 8.88 -6.38 -9.46
CA VAL A 5 9.35 -5.41 -8.46
C VAL A 5 9.05 -4.01 -8.99
N LEU A 6 8.16 -3.31 -8.32
CA LEU A 6 7.72 -1.98 -8.73
C LEU A 6 8.54 -0.85 -8.08
N GLY A 7 9.16 -1.15 -6.96
CA GLY A 7 10.01 -0.22 -6.22
C GLY A 7 10.80 -0.95 -5.15
N ALA A 8 11.63 -0.22 -4.43
CA ALA A 8 12.52 -0.72 -3.37
C ALA A 8 13.68 -1.62 -3.84
N ALA A 9 13.84 -1.81 -5.13
CA ALA A 9 14.99 -2.58 -5.63
C ALA A 9 16.27 -1.76 -5.52
N GLY A 10 17.17 -2.18 -4.65
CA GLY A 10 18.44 -1.48 -4.42
C GLY A 10 18.30 -0.14 -3.71
N GLU A 11 17.16 0.11 -3.07
CA GLU A 11 16.86 1.38 -2.39
C GLU A 11 15.94 1.13 -1.20
N VAL A 12 15.80 2.12 -0.32
CA VAL A 12 14.82 2.12 0.77
C VAL A 12 13.74 3.13 0.42
N GLY A 13 12.50 2.70 0.40
CA GLY A 13 11.34 3.53 0.07
C GLY A 13 10.59 3.00 -1.13
N ARG A 14 9.41 3.55 -1.37
CA ARG A 14 8.48 3.20 -2.46
C ARG A 14 8.36 1.69 -2.70
N SER A 15 8.17 0.94 -1.64
CA SER A 15 8.03 -0.52 -1.72
C SER A 15 6.78 -0.90 -2.49
N GLY A 16 6.90 -1.87 -3.38
CA GLY A 16 5.77 -2.37 -4.15
C GLY A 16 6.16 -3.61 -4.94
N PHE A 17 5.38 -4.68 -4.77
CA PHE A 17 5.62 -5.96 -5.44
C PHE A 17 4.30 -6.48 -5.99
N LEU A 18 4.23 -6.67 -7.29
CA LEU A 18 3.05 -7.27 -7.92
C LEU A 18 3.32 -8.75 -8.16
N VAL A 19 2.58 -9.59 -7.46
CA VAL A 19 2.72 -11.04 -7.52
C VAL A 19 1.57 -11.62 -8.31
N ASN A 20 1.88 -12.27 -9.43
CA ASN A 20 0.90 -13.06 -10.17
C ASN A 20 1.05 -14.52 -9.80
N CYS A 21 -0.05 -15.13 -9.36
CA CYS A 21 -0.11 -16.53 -9.04
C CYS A 21 -1.40 -17.11 -9.63
N ASP A 22 -1.27 -17.98 -10.62
CA ASP A 22 -2.39 -18.65 -11.29
C ASP A 22 -3.49 -17.69 -11.76
N GLY A 23 -3.09 -16.57 -12.35
CA GLY A 23 -4.00 -15.57 -12.87
C GLY A 23 -4.52 -14.57 -11.85
N THR A 24 -4.14 -14.70 -10.58
CA THR A 24 -4.49 -13.74 -9.52
C THR A 24 -3.31 -12.79 -9.30
N ASN A 25 -3.59 -11.50 -9.30
CA ASN A 25 -2.61 -10.45 -9.08
C ASN A 25 -2.76 -9.86 -7.68
N LEU A 26 -1.73 -10.04 -6.86
CA LEU A 26 -1.67 -9.47 -5.52
C LEU A 26 -0.61 -8.37 -5.50
N LEU A 27 -1.00 -7.19 -5.01
CA LEU A 27 -0.05 -6.11 -4.78
C LEU A 27 0.36 -6.13 -3.31
N LEU A 28 1.65 -6.34 -3.07
CA LEU A 28 2.21 -6.34 -1.72
C LEU A 28 2.90 -5.01 -1.48
N ASP A 29 2.31 -4.19 -0.64
CA ASP A 29 2.70 -2.81 -0.37
C ASP A 29 2.65 -1.91 -1.62
N TYR A 30 2.48 -0.63 -1.39
CA TYR A 30 2.56 0.40 -2.41
C TYR A 30 2.88 1.71 -1.71
N GLY A 31 4.16 2.00 -1.56
CA GLY A 31 4.64 3.07 -0.71
C GLY A 31 5.16 4.27 -1.46
N VAL A 32 5.46 5.32 -0.70
CA VAL A 32 6.12 6.52 -1.23
C VAL A 32 7.57 6.57 -0.77
N MET A 33 8.39 7.25 -1.54
CA MET A 33 9.73 7.64 -1.14
C MET A 33 9.81 9.15 -1.21
N PHE A 34 10.25 9.78 -0.12
CA PHE A 34 10.40 11.22 -0.09
C PHE A 34 11.71 11.61 -0.76
N ALA A 35 11.64 12.67 -1.57
CA ALA A 35 12.82 13.20 -2.23
C ALA A 35 13.77 13.82 -1.20
N LYS A 36 15.06 13.85 -1.53
CA LYS A 36 16.08 14.45 -0.65
C LYS A 36 15.84 15.94 -0.41
N LYS A 37 15.35 16.64 -1.45
CA LYS A 37 15.01 18.06 -1.35
C LYS A 37 13.50 18.18 -1.10
N ARG A 38 13.13 19.01 -0.14
CA ARG A 38 11.72 19.26 0.19
C ARG A 38 10.91 19.84 -0.97
N THR A 39 11.58 20.50 -1.91
CA THR A 39 10.95 21.11 -3.09
C THR A 39 10.66 20.11 -4.19
N ASP A 40 11.29 18.94 -4.16
CA ASP A 40 11.09 17.92 -5.17
C ASP A 40 9.82 17.09 -4.88
N PRO A 41 9.16 16.61 -5.92
CA PRO A 41 7.97 15.76 -5.73
C PRO A 41 8.35 14.41 -5.10
N PRO A 42 7.40 13.78 -4.40
CA PRO A 42 7.60 12.42 -3.90
C PRO A 42 7.80 11.44 -5.06
N ILE A 43 8.45 10.34 -4.77
CA ILE A 43 8.74 9.29 -5.74
C ILE A 43 7.85 8.09 -5.44
N TYR A 44 7.19 7.57 -6.47
CA TYR A 44 6.26 6.45 -6.35
C TYR A 44 6.85 5.18 -6.97
N PRO A 45 6.30 4.00 -6.63
CA PRO A 45 6.59 2.78 -7.38
C PRO A 45 6.15 2.93 -8.84
N LEU A 46 6.54 1.99 -9.69
CA LEU A 46 6.03 1.94 -11.06
C LEU A 46 4.50 1.85 -11.05
N HIS A 47 3.88 2.52 -12.00
CA HIS A 47 2.43 2.62 -12.07
C HIS A 47 1.77 1.25 -12.31
N VAL A 48 0.72 0.99 -11.54
CA VAL A 48 -0.14 -0.19 -11.69
C VAL A 48 -1.58 0.29 -11.83
N LYS A 49 -2.29 -0.25 -12.79
CA LYS A 49 -3.72 0.03 -12.93
C LYS A 49 -4.47 -0.82 -11.91
N SER A 50 -5.34 -0.19 -11.12
CA SER A 50 -6.10 -0.89 -10.08
C SER A 50 -6.94 -2.03 -10.63
N LYS A 51 -7.43 -1.92 -11.88
CA LYS A 51 -8.19 -3.00 -12.54
C LYS A 51 -7.37 -4.28 -12.73
N ASP A 52 -6.04 -4.16 -12.72
CA ASP A 52 -5.13 -5.30 -12.88
C ASP A 52 -4.67 -5.85 -11.52
N VAL A 53 -5.25 -5.36 -10.42
CA VAL A 53 -4.91 -5.77 -9.06
C VAL A 53 -6.16 -6.38 -8.41
N ASP A 54 -6.09 -7.66 -8.08
CA ASP A 54 -7.21 -8.36 -7.43
C ASP A 54 -7.30 -8.04 -5.94
N ALA A 55 -6.15 -7.86 -5.29
CA ALA A 55 -6.09 -7.47 -3.89
C ALA A 55 -4.78 -6.77 -3.59
N THR A 56 -4.84 -5.87 -2.62
CA THR A 56 -3.66 -5.15 -2.10
C THR A 56 -3.49 -5.52 -0.64
N ILE A 57 -2.27 -5.87 -0.26
CA ILE A 57 -1.93 -6.24 1.12
C ILE A 57 -0.91 -5.24 1.64
N ILE A 58 -1.22 -4.62 2.78
CA ILE A 58 -0.29 -3.71 3.45
C ILE A 58 0.33 -4.47 4.62
N THR A 59 1.66 -4.61 4.58
CA THR A 59 2.40 -5.35 5.60
C THR A 59 2.47 -4.60 6.92
N HIS A 60 2.68 -3.29 6.86
CA HIS A 60 2.72 -2.41 8.02
C HIS A 60 2.50 -0.96 7.61
N ALA A 61 2.35 -0.08 8.59
CA ALA A 61 1.82 1.26 8.37
C ALA A 61 2.80 2.29 7.83
N HIS A 62 4.11 2.03 7.81
CA HIS A 62 5.08 3.01 7.34
C HIS A 62 4.76 3.49 5.92
N LEU A 63 4.94 4.79 5.68
CA LEU A 63 4.57 5.41 4.40
C LEU A 63 5.34 4.87 3.21
N ASP A 64 6.54 4.37 3.40
CA ASP A 64 7.30 3.70 2.36
C ASP A 64 6.72 2.35 1.94
N HIS A 65 5.68 1.88 2.64
CA HIS A 65 4.92 0.66 2.34
C HIS A 65 3.44 0.92 2.07
N SER A 66 2.85 1.96 2.66
CA SER A 66 1.40 2.22 2.59
C SER A 66 1.04 3.51 1.85
N GLY A 67 1.98 4.45 1.74
CA GLY A 67 1.67 5.83 1.42
C GLY A 67 1.13 6.09 0.01
N CYS A 68 1.36 5.20 -0.94
CA CYS A 68 0.87 5.33 -2.31
C CYS A 68 -0.39 4.50 -2.59
N VAL A 69 -0.87 3.72 -1.62
CA VAL A 69 -2.08 2.90 -1.79
C VAL A 69 -3.29 3.75 -2.20
N PRO A 70 -3.51 4.96 -1.65
CA PRO A 70 -4.64 5.79 -2.10
C PRO A 70 -4.65 6.11 -3.59
N ALA A 71 -3.48 6.11 -4.25
CA ALA A 71 -3.41 6.36 -5.69
C ALA A 71 -4.16 5.31 -6.51
N LEU A 72 -4.32 4.10 -5.99
CA LEU A 72 -5.08 3.02 -6.65
C LEU A 72 -6.57 3.35 -6.76
N PHE A 73 -7.05 4.29 -5.96
CA PHE A 73 -8.45 4.71 -5.93
C PHE A 73 -8.72 5.94 -6.81
N ASN A 74 -7.72 6.44 -7.49
CA ASN A 74 -7.89 7.52 -8.46
C ASN A 74 -8.30 6.89 -9.79
N GLY A 75 -9.61 6.80 -10.01
CA GLY A 75 -10.18 6.19 -11.20
C GLY A 75 -10.32 4.66 -11.13
N GLY A 76 -10.24 4.09 -9.95
CA GLY A 76 -10.39 2.64 -9.77
C GLY A 76 -10.55 2.27 -8.31
N ASN A 77 -10.50 0.98 -8.03
CA ASN A 77 -10.49 0.48 -6.66
C ASN A 77 -9.79 -0.88 -6.57
N THR A 78 -9.49 -1.29 -5.35
CA THR A 78 -8.97 -2.61 -5.01
C THR A 78 -9.41 -2.95 -3.59
N SER A 79 -9.50 -4.22 -3.25
CA SER A 79 -9.69 -4.61 -1.86
C SER A 79 -8.36 -4.55 -1.13
N VAL A 80 -8.33 -3.88 0.01
CA VAL A 80 -7.11 -3.73 0.82
C VAL A 80 -7.21 -4.61 2.05
N TYR A 81 -6.18 -5.40 2.31
CA TYR A 81 -6.11 -6.29 3.47
C TYR A 81 -4.93 -5.89 4.34
N CYS A 82 -5.20 -5.68 5.61
CA CYS A 82 -4.19 -5.39 6.63
C CYS A 82 -4.78 -5.64 8.01
N THR A 83 -3.93 -5.63 9.04
CA THR A 83 -4.45 -5.69 10.41
C THR A 83 -5.11 -4.35 10.78
N SER A 84 -6.02 -4.39 11.74
CA SER A 84 -6.71 -3.17 12.20
C SER A 84 -5.74 -2.08 12.67
N PRO A 85 -4.73 -2.37 13.50
CA PRO A 85 -3.75 -1.34 13.87
C PRO A 85 -2.98 -0.79 12.68
N THR A 86 -2.65 -1.61 11.70
CA THR A 86 -1.99 -1.16 10.47
C THR A 86 -2.86 -0.18 9.71
N LEU A 87 -4.15 -0.46 9.60
CA LEU A 87 -5.09 0.44 8.92
C LEU A 87 -5.19 1.79 9.62
N ASP A 88 -5.38 1.78 10.93
CA ASP A 88 -5.52 3.00 11.72
C ASP A 88 -4.27 3.88 11.61
N LEU A 89 -3.10 3.28 11.76
CA LEU A 89 -1.83 4.00 11.66
C LEU A 89 -1.55 4.48 10.24
N SER A 90 -1.86 3.66 9.24
CA SER A 90 -1.68 4.06 7.83
C SER A 90 -2.53 5.27 7.50
N MET A 91 -3.79 5.28 7.91
CA MET A 91 -4.69 6.41 7.67
C MET A 91 -4.17 7.67 8.34
N LEU A 92 -3.72 7.58 9.59
CA LEU A 92 -3.16 8.71 10.32
C LEU A 92 -1.94 9.29 9.60
N LEU A 93 -1.01 8.44 9.19
CA LEU A 93 0.22 8.85 8.52
C LEU A 93 -0.05 9.42 7.13
N ILE A 94 -0.97 8.83 6.38
CA ILE A 94 -1.34 9.32 5.04
C ILE A 94 -2.03 10.70 5.14
N GLU A 95 -2.95 10.86 6.09
CA GLU A 95 -3.58 12.16 6.32
C GLU A 95 -2.56 13.23 6.67
N ASP A 96 -1.62 12.92 7.55
CA ASP A 96 -0.57 13.84 7.95
C ASP A 96 0.34 14.20 6.75
N MET A 97 0.73 13.22 5.97
CA MET A 97 1.52 13.43 4.75
C MET A 97 0.80 14.37 3.77
N LEU A 98 -0.50 14.14 3.54
CA LEU A 98 -1.27 14.98 2.63
C LEU A 98 -1.46 16.41 3.14
N LYS A 99 -1.48 16.62 4.44
CA LYS A 99 -1.52 17.95 5.04
C LYS A 99 -0.21 18.68 4.90
N ILE A 100 0.90 17.99 5.13
CA ILE A 100 2.25 18.58 5.06
C ILE A 100 2.65 18.84 3.61
N GLU A 101 2.35 17.93 2.73
CA GLU A 101 2.75 17.98 1.33
C GLU A 101 1.59 18.35 0.41
N LYS A 102 0.90 19.44 0.71
CA LYS A 102 -0.21 19.93 -0.10
C LYS A 102 0.18 20.05 -1.57
N ASN A 103 -0.67 19.51 -2.45
CA ASN A 103 -0.54 19.61 -3.90
C ASN A 103 0.70 18.92 -4.50
N LYS A 104 1.42 18.12 -3.72
CA LYS A 104 2.57 17.36 -4.24
C LYS A 104 2.21 15.96 -4.69
N HIS A 105 1.09 15.43 -4.19
CA HIS A 105 0.64 14.07 -4.50
C HIS A 105 -0.41 14.06 -5.60
N SER A 106 -0.42 12.99 -6.41
CA SER A 106 -1.41 12.77 -7.45
C SER A 106 -2.75 12.30 -6.90
N PHE A 107 -2.84 12.07 -5.61
CA PHE A 107 -4.05 11.65 -4.91
C PHE A 107 -4.30 12.58 -3.72
N HIS A 108 -5.51 12.55 -3.19
CA HIS A 108 -5.93 13.42 -2.10
C HIS A 108 -6.73 12.64 -1.05
N TYR A 109 -7.24 13.35 -0.04
CA TYR A 109 -7.93 12.77 1.09
C TYR A 109 -9.14 11.91 0.70
N GLY A 110 -9.87 12.28 -0.35
CA GLY A 110 -10.99 11.47 -0.84
C GLY A 110 -10.56 10.07 -1.29
N HIS A 111 -9.39 9.95 -1.89
CA HIS A 111 -8.83 8.65 -2.27
C HIS A 111 -8.42 7.84 -1.03
N ALA A 112 -7.88 8.48 -0.02
CA ALA A 112 -7.56 7.83 1.26
C ALA A 112 -8.83 7.30 1.93
N ASN A 113 -9.92 8.07 1.90
CA ASN A 113 -11.22 7.60 2.40
C ASN A 113 -11.76 6.41 1.61
N SER A 114 -11.57 6.39 0.30
CA SER A 114 -11.93 5.24 -0.53
C SER A 114 -11.12 4.00 -0.16
N MET A 115 -9.84 4.17 0.10
CA MET A 115 -8.99 3.11 0.62
C MET A 115 -9.56 2.55 1.94
N LEU A 116 -9.91 3.43 2.87
CA LEU A 116 -10.49 3.02 4.15
C LEU A 116 -11.77 2.20 3.95
N ARG A 117 -12.68 2.67 3.10
CA ARG A 117 -13.94 1.98 2.83
C ARG A 117 -13.76 0.61 2.16
N ASN A 118 -12.66 0.41 1.44
CA ASN A 118 -12.37 -0.83 0.74
C ASN A 118 -11.37 -1.71 1.50
N SER A 119 -11.04 -1.34 2.74
CA SER A 119 -10.11 -2.10 3.57
C SER A 119 -10.86 -3.14 4.39
N LYS A 120 -10.23 -4.30 4.52
CA LYS A 120 -10.70 -5.41 5.34
C LYS A 120 -9.64 -5.72 6.38
N ALA A 121 -10.01 -5.55 7.65
CA ALA A 121 -9.11 -5.88 8.75
C ALA A 121 -8.99 -7.40 8.88
N VAL A 122 -7.77 -7.88 8.94
CA VAL A 122 -7.50 -9.30 9.17
C VAL A 122 -6.98 -9.50 10.60
N SER A 123 -7.36 -10.61 11.21
CA SER A 123 -6.88 -10.96 12.53
C SER A 123 -5.66 -11.86 12.41
N TYR A 124 -4.67 -11.61 13.24
CA TYR A 124 -3.49 -12.46 13.32
C TYR A 124 -3.86 -13.91 13.62
N THR A 125 -4.90 -14.13 14.41
CA THR A 125 -5.35 -15.47 14.76
C THR A 125 -5.82 -16.28 13.54
N HIS A 126 -6.30 -15.62 12.50
CA HIS A 126 -6.66 -16.28 11.24
C HIS A 126 -5.46 -16.78 10.46
N LEU A 127 -4.29 -16.20 10.71
CA LEU A 127 -3.04 -16.56 10.05
C LEU A 127 -2.25 -17.61 10.84
N THR A 128 -2.66 -17.90 12.06
CA THR A 128 -1.99 -18.85 12.92
C THR A 128 -2.35 -20.27 12.51
N LEU A 129 -1.37 -21.06 12.15
CA LEU A 129 -1.58 -22.44 11.78
C LEU A 129 -1.70 -23.30 13.03
N PRO A 130 -2.66 -24.23 13.07
CA PRO A 130 -2.84 -25.11 14.22
C PRO A 130 -1.60 -25.95 14.56
N THR A 131 -0.79 -26.25 13.57
CA THR A 131 0.41 -27.06 13.72
C THR A 131 1.54 -26.37 14.49
N ASN A 132 1.47 -25.05 14.61
CA ASN A 132 2.53 -24.28 15.29
C ASN A 132 2.77 -24.70 16.72
N ARG A 133 1.72 -25.14 17.39
CA ARG A 133 1.82 -25.54 18.80
C ARG A 133 2.55 -26.83 19.03
N GLU A 134 2.82 -27.57 18.02
CA GLU A 134 3.49 -28.86 18.14
C GLU A 134 5.00 -28.73 18.20
N VAL A 135 5.43 -27.57 18.05
CA VAL A 135 6.86 -27.27 18.04
C VAL A 135 7.35 -26.97 19.42
#